data_5edc024bfcb2056bc6eb5bed686d4391
#
_entry.id   5edc024bfcb2056bc6eb5bed686d4391
#
_cell.length_a   1.000
_cell.length_b   1.000
_cell.length_c   1.000
_cell.angle_alpha   90.00
_cell.angle_beta   90.00
_cell.angle_gamma   90.00
#
_symmetry.space_group_name_H-M   'P 1'
#
loop_
_entity.id
_entity.type
_entity.pdbx_description
1 polymer ?
#
loop_
_entity_poly.entity_id
_entity_poly.type
_entity_poly.pdbx_seq_one_letter_code
_entity_poly.pdbx_strand_id
1 'polypeptide(L)'
;MKEYLVHVVVQVFIWSFIGGAWSLMGRFQLVSLGHGAFLGVGAYTTVLLWNFFGLTPWIGGLLGVLLTVALAVVIGYPCSRFQVVGHYFGLVTLAVSEVVRLLIIAERDWTGGSLGVSLKPAASDSSIWALQFADKRVFYYIAMALWLAGLWIWVRVDRSMASRAMEAIGEDETAAASVGIHVTRFKLGITVLSAALTAVGGVVLVQYLAYANPDTMAGIGVSLRIVFAVVLGGMYSLLGPSVGTALTIALSEFLRIYFGIKLIGIAETIYGLVLILCIIFLPSGIYGSIREAIRRRISTAAPTISAPFGRPAGQA
;
A
#
# COMPACT_ATOMS: atom_id res chain seq x y z
N MET A 1 26.13 -1.51 12.51
CA MET A 1 25.10 -0.48 12.69
C MET A 1 24.69 0.21 11.39
N LYS A 2 25.59 0.70 10.55
CA LYS A 2 25.25 1.39 9.29
C LYS A 2 24.45 0.52 8.31
N GLU A 3 24.81 -0.74 8.12
CA GLU A 3 24.07 -1.65 7.20
C GLU A 3 22.66 -1.99 7.67
N TYR A 4 22.45 -2.09 8.97
CA TYR A 4 21.12 -2.29 9.54
C TYR A 4 20.19 -1.10 9.30
N LEU A 5 20.72 0.12 9.49
CA LEU A 5 19.95 1.33 9.20
C LEU A 5 19.57 1.42 7.70
N VAL A 6 20.50 1.06 6.81
CA VAL A 6 20.21 1.00 5.36
C VAL A 6 19.08 -0.01 5.09
N HIS A 7 19.12 -1.19 5.73
CA HIS A 7 18.07 -2.20 5.60
C HIS A 7 16.69 -1.67 6.02
N VAL A 8 16.60 -1.01 7.18
CA VAL A 8 15.35 -0.43 7.68
C VAL A 8 14.83 0.65 6.72
N VAL A 9 15.70 1.53 6.23
CA VAL A 9 15.30 2.60 5.31
C VAL A 9 14.82 2.05 3.96
N VAL A 10 15.49 1.03 3.41
CA VAL A 10 15.05 0.34 2.19
C VAL A 10 13.64 -0.24 2.39
N GLN A 11 13.40 -0.91 3.51
CA GLN A 11 12.08 -1.43 3.85
C GLN A 11 11.04 -0.32 3.95
N VAL A 12 11.36 0.80 4.61
CA VAL A 12 10.47 1.96 4.69
C VAL A 12 10.08 2.47 3.31
N PHE A 13 11.03 2.61 2.37
CA PHE A 13 10.70 3.06 1.02
C PHE A 13 9.81 2.09 0.26
N ILE A 14 10.13 0.78 0.28
CA ILE A 14 9.33 -0.23 -0.45
C ILE A 14 7.90 -0.29 0.13
N TRP A 15 7.76 -0.41 1.45
CA TRP A 15 6.45 -0.46 2.09
C TRP A 15 5.67 0.86 1.98
N SER A 16 6.36 2.02 1.95
CA SER A 16 5.74 3.32 1.68
C SER A 16 5.18 3.41 0.27
N PHE A 17 5.89 2.84 -0.72
CA PHE A 17 5.38 2.72 -2.08
C PHE A 17 4.12 1.85 -2.14
N ILE A 18 4.15 0.66 -1.51
CA ILE A 18 3.01 -0.25 -1.43
C ILE A 18 1.82 0.41 -0.70
N GLY A 19 2.07 1.08 0.42
CA GLY A 19 1.04 1.85 1.13
C GLY A 19 0.48 2.99 0.31
N GLY A 20 1.33 3.70 -0.45
CA GLY A 20 0.92 4.72 -1.40
C GLY A 20 0.02 4.16 -2.51
N ALA A 21 0.35 2.98 -3.04
CA ALA A 21 -0.49 2.26 -4.00
C ALA A 21 -1.87 1.91 -3.43
N TRP A 22 -1.93 1.43 -2.18
CA TRP A 22 -3.19 1.16 -1.49
C TRP A 22 -4.02 2.44 -1.27
N SER A 23 -3.37 3.55 -0.88
CA SER A 23 -4.07 4.81 -0.60
C SER A 23 -4.76 5.40 -1.82
N LEU A 24 -4.28 5.08 -3.04
CA LEU A 24 -4.93 5.52 -4.29
C LEU A 24 -6.39 5.06 -4.40
N MET A 25 -6.73 3.87 -3.87
CA MET A 25 -8.11 3.42 -3.87
C MET A 25 -8.78 3.58 -2.50
N GLY A 26 -8.04 3.44 -1.40
CA GLY A 26 -8.58 3.55 -0.05
C GLY A 26 -9.22 4.90 0.24
N ARG A 27 -8.63 5.99 -0.26
CA ARG A 27 -9.15 7.37 -0.11
C ARG A 27 -10.51 7.61 -0.77
N PHE A 28 -10.90 6.78 -1.74
CA PHE A 28 -12.20 6.82 -2.41
C PHE A 28 -13.20 5.80 -1.83
N GLN A 29 -13.03 5.45 -0.55
CA GLN A 29 -13.88 4.50 0.18
C GLN A 29 -13.85 3.06 -0.35
N LEU A 30 -12.93 2.74 -1.27
CA LEU A 30 -12.68 1.38 -1.73
C LEU A 30 -11.64 0.71 -0.83
N VAL A 31 -12.02 0.41 0.41
CA VAL A 31 -11.14 -0.21 1.39
C VAL A 31 -10.94 -1.68 1.03
N SER A 32 -9.83 -1.98 0.35
CA SER A 32 -9.46 -3.34 -0.03
C SER A 32 -8.58 -3.99 1.04
N LEU A 33 -8.92 -5.20 1.43
CA LEU A 33 -8.12 -6.09 2.26
C LEU A 33 -7.41 -7.18 1.42
N GLY A 34 -7.37 -7.00 0.10
CA GLY A 34 -6.82 -7.95 -0.86
C GLY A 34 -5.40 -7.63 -1.37
N HIS A 35 -4.76 -6.59 -0.86
CA HIS A 35 -3.47 -6.15 -1.38
C HIS A 35 -2.34 -7.16 -1.13
N GLY A 36 -2.48 -8.04 -0.13
CA GLY A 36 -1.58 -9.17 0.04
C GLY A 36 -1.62 -10.13 -1.17
N ALA A 37 -2.80 -10.37 -1.77
CA ALA A 37 -2.88 -11.16 -3.01
C ALA A 37 -2.09 -10.51 -4.15
N PHE A 38 -2.25 -9.20 -4.35
CA PHE A 38 -1.57 -8.48 -5.43
C PHE A 38 -0.05 -8.45 -5.23
N LEU A 39 0.40 -8.26 -4.01
CA LEU A 39 1.81 -8.33 -3.63
C LEU A 39 2.37 -9.74 -3.88
N GLY A 40 1.66 -10.76 -3.37
CA GLY A 40 2.06 -12.15 -3.47
C GLY A 40 2.14 -12.66 -4.90
N VAL A 41 1.14 -12.39 -5.73
CA VAL A 41 1.15 -12.79 -7.15
C VAL A 41 2.34 -12.15 -7.87
N GLY A 42 2.59 -10.85 -7.69
CA GLY A 42 3.75 -10.17 -8.29
C GLY A 42 5.07 -10.79 -7.85
N ALA A 43 5.26 -11.01 -6.54
CA ALA A 43 6.47 -11.56 -5.96
C ALA A 43 6.71 -13.01 -6.41
N TYR A 44 5.74 -13.91 -6.21
CA TYR A 44 5.89 -15.34 -6.53
C TYR A 44 6.07 -15.58 -8.03
N THR A 45 5.30 -14.92 -8.89
CA THR A 45 5.48 -15.05 -10.34
C THR A 45 6.92 -14.72 -10.75
N THR A 46 7.48 -13.66 -10.20
CA THR A 46 8.86 -13.26 -10.51
C THR A 46 9.88 -14.31 -10.07
N VAL A 47 9.75 -14.80 -8.83
CA VAL A 47 10.68 -15.80 -8.28
C VAL A 47 10.57 -17.14 -9.02
N LEU A 48 9.36 -17.59 -9.31
CA LEU A 48 9.13 -18.87 -9.99
C LEU A 48 9.68 -18.84 -11.43
N LEU A 49 9.42 -17.76 -12.16
CA LEU A 49 9.93 -17.61 -13.53
C LEU A 49 11.47 -17.53 -13.57
N TRP A 50 12.10 -16.89 -12.60
CA TRP A 50 13.54 -16.90 -12.46
C TRP A 50 14.08 -18.29 -12.09
N ASN A 51 13.51 -18.94 -11.08
CA ASN A 51 14.02 -20.19 -10.54
C ASN A 51 13.87 -21.37 -11.49
N PHE A 52 12.76 -21.44 -12.24
CA PHE A 52 12.45 -22.61 -13.09
C PHE A 52 12.77 -22.37 -14.57
N PHE A 53 12.62 -21.15 -15.05
CA PHE A 53 12.79 -20.82 -16.46
C PHE A 53 13.99 -19.92 -16.75
N GLY A 54 14.70 -19.44 -15.73
CA GLY A 54 15.83 -18.51 -15.88
C GLY A 54 15.44 -17.15 -16.49
N LEU A 55 14.13 -16.81 -16.50
CA LEU A 55 13.66 -15.54 -17.03
C LEU A 55 14.06 -14.41 -16.10
N THR A 56 14.60 -13.35 -16.66
CA THR A 56 15.03 -12.18 -15.87
C THR A 56 13.89 -11.61 -15.03
N PRO A 57 14.15 -11.08 -13.81
CA PRO A 57 13.12 -10.45 -12.97
C PRO A 57 12.38 -9.29 -13.65
N TRP A 58 12.94 -8.69 -14.69
CA TRP A 58 12.28 -7.68 -15.50
C TRP A 58 11.10 -8.26 -16.29
N ILE A 59 11.33 -9.40 -16.96
CA ILE A 59 10.27 -10.12 -17.69
C ILE A 59 9.33 -10.80 -16.69
N GLY A 60 9.88 -11.49 -15.69
CA GLY A 60 9.10 -12.15 -14.63
C GLY A 60 8.21 -11.16 -13.87
N GLY A 61 8.74 -9.97 -13.53
CA GLY A 61 8.01 -8.89 -12.88
C GLY A 61 6.91 -8.32 -13.77
N LEU A 62 7.17 -8.10 -15.06
CA LEU A 62 6.15 -7.66 -16.00
C LEU A 62 5.00 -8.67 -16.11
N LEU A 63 5.31 -9.96 -16.22
CA LEU A 63 4.31 -11.02 -16.23
C LEU A 63 3.56 -11.12 -14.90
N GLY A 64 4.25 -10.94 -13.76
CA GLY A 64 3.64 -10.86 -12.43
C GLY A 64 2.66 -9.70 -12.31
N VAL A 65 3.01 -8.52 -12.82
CA VAL A 65 2.10 -7.36 -12.87
C VAL A 65 0.90 -7.65 -13.77
N LEU A 66 1.09 -8.23 -14.95
CA LEU A 66 -0.01 -8.58 -15.87
C LEU A 66 -0.97 -9.60 -15.25
N LEU A 67 -0.46 -10.64 -14.57
CA LEU A 67 -1.29 -11.60 -13.84
C LEU A 67 -2.05 -10.94 -12.69
N THR A 68 -1.40 -10.03 -11.98
CA THR A 68 -2.05 -9.26 -10.91
C THR A 68 -3.14 -8.35 -11.46
N VAL A 69 -2.91 -7.70 -12.60
CA VAL A 69 -3.94 -6.90 -13.29
C VAL A 69 -5.11 -7.77 -13.72
N ALA A 70 -4.86 -8.95 -14.28
CA ALA A 70 -5.92 -9.89 -14.63
C ALA A 70 -6.72 -10.32 -13.39
N LEU A 71 -6.06 -10.63 -12.28
CA LEU A 71 -6.71 -10.95 -11.01
C LEU A 71 -7.55 -9.76 -10.51
N ALA A 72 -7.01 -8.54 -10.56
CA ALA A 72 -7.71 -7.33 -10.15
C ALA A 72 -8.96 -7.06 -11.02
N VAL A 73 -8.91 -7.38 -12.32
CA VAL A 73 -10.07 -7.27 -13.22
C VAL A 73 -11.11 -8.33 -12.88
N VAL A 74 -10.69 -9.59 -12.68
CA VAL A 74 -11.61 -10.71 -12.33
C VAL A 74 -12.38 -10.43 -11.04
N ILE A 75 -11.77 -9.77 -10.07
CA ILE A 75 -12.40 -9.43 -8.80
C ILE A 75 -13.10 -8.06 -8.88
N GLY A 76 -12.41 -7.06 -9.39
CA GLY A 76 -12.88 -5.68 -9.40
C GLY A 76 -14.06 -5.44 -10.32
N TYR A 77 -14.13 -6.15 -11.47
CA TYR A 77 -15.24 -5.99 -12.40
C TYR A 77 -16.58 -6.45 -11.81
N PRO A 78 -16.72 -7.67 -11.26
CA PRO A 78 -17.96 -8.08 -10.61
C PRO A 78 -18.32 -7.18 -9.42
N CYS A 79 -17.35 -6.86 -8.55
CA CYS A 79 -17.60 -5.99 -7.40
C CYS A 79 -18.13 -4.61 -7.83
N SER A 80 -17.54 -4.03 -8.88
CA SER A 80 -17.99 -2.73 -9.41
C SER A 80 -19.31 -2.84 -10.15
N ARG A 81 -19.58 -3.94 -10.85
CA ARG A 81 -20.80 -4.15 -11.64
C ARG A 81 -22.03 -4.39 -10.74
N PHE A 82 -21.83 -5.17 -9.66
CA PHE A 82 -22.90 -5.49 -8.70
C PHE A 82 -22.96 -4.50 -7.53
N GLN A 83 -22.26 -3.36 -7.64
CA GLN A 83 -22.25 -2.30 -6.64
C GLN A 83 -21.92 -2.80 -5.23
N VAL A 84 -20.94 -3.73 -5.14
CA VAL A 84 -20.40 -4.19 -3.85
C VAL A 84 -19.55 -3.06 -3.27
N VAL A 85 -20.04 -2.44 -2.19
CA VAL A 85 -19.44 -1.25 -1.58
C VAL A 85 -19.10 -1.47 -0.11
N GLY A 86 -18.27 -0.59 0.43
CA GLY A 86 -17.96 -0.55 1.87
C GLY A 86 -17.37 -1.86 2.39
N HIS A 87 -17.93 -2.35 3.47
CA HIS A 87 -17.43 -3.54 4.18
C HIS A 87 -17.49 -4.82 3.35
N TYR A 88 -18.50 -4.97 2.48
CA TYR A 88 -18.62 -6.16 1.63
C TYR A 88 -17.49 -6.24 0.60
N PHE A 89 -17.06 -5.11 0.05
CA PHE A 89 -15.89 -5.06 -0.83
C PHE A 89 -14.62 -5.49 -0.10
N GLY A 90 -14.44 -5.01 1.15
CA GLY A 90 -13.34 -5.42 2.01
C GLY A 90 -13.34 -6.94 2.26
N LEU A 91 -14.50 -7.54 2.58
CA LEU A 91 -14.62 -8.98 2.82
C LEU A 91 -14.33 -9.83 1.58
N VAL A 92 -14.83 -9.44 0.41
CA VAL A 92 -14.53 -10.13 -0.85
C VAL A 92 -13.04 -10.11 -1.14
N THR A 93 -12.41 -8.94 -1.06
CA THR A 93 -10.98 -8.81 -1.33
C THR A 93 -10.12 -9.52 -0.28
N LEU A 94 -10.55 -9.57 0.98
CA LEU A 94 -9.93 -10.35 2.04
C LEU A 94 -9.96 -11.85 1.72
N ALA A 95 -11.13 -12.37 1.33
CA ALA A 95 -11.27 -13.78 0.94
C ALA A 95 -10.34 -14.13 -0.23
N VAL A 96 -10.23 -13.24 -1.22
CA VAL A 96 -9.30 -13.45 -2.35
C VAL A 96 -7.85 -13.47 -1.88
N SER A 97 -7.46 -12.60 -0.94
CA SER A 97 -6.10 -12.61 -0.41
C SER A 97 -5.76 -13.96 0.25
N GLU A 98 -6.73 -14.54 0.97
CA GLU A 98 -6.53 -15.83 1.59
C GLU A 98 -6.54 -16.98 0.58
N VAL A 99 -7.41 -16.92 -0.43
CA VAL A 99 -7.41 -17.91 -1.53
C VAL A 99 -6.06 -17.93 -2.24
N VAL A 100 -5.50 -16.78 -2.58
CA VAL A 100 -4.16 -16.70 -3.22
C VAL A 100 -3.09 -17.30 -2.30
N ARG A 101 -3.11 -16.97 -1.00
CA ARG A 101 -2.17 -17.56 -0.03
C ARG A 101 -2.29 -19.08 0.03
N LEU A 102 -3.51 -19.60 0.10
CA LEU A 102 -3.77 -21.05 0.14
C LEU A 102 -3.35 -21.74 -1.16
N LEU A 103 -3.57 -21.12 -2.32
CA LEU A 103 -3.10 -21.65 -3.61
C LEU A 103 -1.56 -21.73 -3.64
N ILE A 104 -0.87 -20.68 -3.16
CA ILE A 104 0.59 -20.71 -3.04
C ILE A 104 1.04 -21.87 -2.14
N ILE A 105 0.36 -22.12 -1.02
CA ILE A 105 0.70 -23.23 -0.10
C ILE A 105 0.39 -24.58 -0.72
N ALA A 106 -0.72 -24.70 -1.47
CA ALA A 106 -1.13 -25.96 -2.09
C ALA A 106 -0.17 -26.42 -3.20
N GLU A 107 0.35 -25.49 -4.00
CA GLU A 107 1.28 -25.76 -5.10
C GLU A 107 2.73 -25.96 -4.60
N ARG A 108 2.91 -26.85 -3.62
CA ARG A 108 4.15 -27.04 -2.88
C ARG A 108 5.37 -27.32 -3.77
N ASP A 109 5.20 -28.06 -4.84
CA ASP A 109 6.31 -28.48 -5.72
C ASP A 109 6.95 -27.30 -6.44
N TRP A 110 6.21 -26.22 -6.68
CA TRP A 110 6.69 -25.01 -7.35
C TRP A 110 7.06 -23.90 -6.36
N THR A 111 6.22 -23.67 -5.37
CA THR A 111 6.29 -22.52 -4.46
C THR A 111 7.03 -22.80 -3.16
N GLY A 112 7.38 -24.06 -2.89
CA GLY A 112 7.90 -24.50 -1.59
C GLY A 112 6.81 -24.60 -0.50
N GLY A 113 5.52 -24.36 -0.85
CA GLY A 113 4.39 -24.44 0.08
C GLY A 113 4.51 -23.44 1.24
N SER A 114 4.21 -23.88 2.45
CA SER A 114 4.31 -23.04 3.66
C SER A 114 5.75 -22.63 4.02
N LEU A 115 6.74 -23.39 3.55
CA LEU A 115 8.15 -23.06 3.80
C LEU A 115 8.63 -21.89 2.93
N GLY A 116 7.95 -21.62 1.81
CA GLY A 116 8.36 -20.61 0.85
C GLY A 116 9.53 -21.05 -0.03
N VAL A 117 10.01 -20.14 -0.86
CA VAL A 117 11.05 -20.39 -1.87
C VAL A 117 12.12 -19.31 -1.83
N SER A 118 13.38 -19.74 -1.84
CA SER A 118 14.52 -18.84 -1.96
C SER A 118 14.80 -18.53 -3.43
N LEU A 119 15.23 -17.31 -3.68
CA LEU A 119 15.67 -16.88 -4.99
C LEU A 119 17.01 -17.55 -5.32
N LYS A 120 17.14 -18.20 -6.49
CA LYS A 120 18.40 -18.75 -6.94
C LYS A 120 19.42 -17.65 -7.16
N PRO A 121 20.65 -17.77 -6.65
CA PRO A 121 21.68 -16.76 -6.87
C PRO A 121 22.00 -16.64 -8.37
N ALA A 122 22.29 -15.42 -8.80
CA ALA A 122 22.79 -15.16 -10.15
C ALA A 122 24.25 -15.67 -10.27
N ALA A 123 24.69 -15.90 -11.52
CA ALA A 123 26.05 -16.35 -11.80
C ALA A 123 27.14 -15.33 -11.40
N SER A 124 26.75 -14.06 -11.17
CA SER A 124 27.66 -12.99 -10.72
C SER A 124 27.09 -12.31 -9.48
N ASP A 125 27.97 -11.87 -8.57
CA ASP A 125 27.62 -11.22 -7.30
C ASP A 125 26.84 -9.89 -7.45
N SER A 126 26.85 -9.30 -8.61
CA SER A 126 26.07 -8.09 -8.92
C SER A 126 25.61 -8.13 -10.37
N SER A 127 24.33 -8.30 -10.59
CA SER A 127 23.71 -8.38 -11.92
C SER A 127 22.47 -7.51 -12.01
N ILE A 128 22.51 -6.50 -12.86
CA ILE A 128 21.31 -5.70 -13.21
C ILE A 128 20.24 -6.56 -13.86
N TRP A 129 20.65 -7.57 -14.66
CA TRP A 129 19.73 -8.49 -15.33
C TRP A 129 18.97 -9.39 -14.34
N ALA A 130 19.62 -9.78 -13.24
CA ALA A 130 19.02 -10.60 -12.20
C ALA A 130 18.42 -9.75 -11.07
N LEU A 131 18.58 -8.43 -11.07
CA LEU A 131 18.20 -7.54 -9.97
C LEU A 131 18.76 -8.03 -8.62
N GLN A 132 19.96 -8.63 -8.63
CA GLN A 132 20.64 -9.11 -7.44
C GLN A 132 21.95 -8.34 -7.28
N PHE A 133 22.13 -7.76 -6.10
CA PHE A 133 23.30 -6.93 -5.79
C PHE A 133 23.85 -7.29 -4.42
N ALA A 134 25.16 -7.52 -4.33
CA ALA A 134 25.85 -7.73 -3.07
C ALA A 134 25.82 -6.48 -2.18
N ASP A 135 25.89 -5.27 -2.80
CA ASP A 135 25.81 -4.02 -2.07
C ASP A 135 24.35 -3.57 -1.87
N LYS A 136 23.90 -3.56 -0.61
CA LYS A 136 22.56 -3.08 -0.21
C LYS A 136 22.29 -1.60 -0.57
N ARG A 137 23.35 -0.82 -0.84
CA ARG A 137 23.19 0.58 -1.24
C ARG A 137 22.52 0.72 -2.60
N VAL A 138 22.71 -0.25 -3.51
CA VAL A 138 22.03 -0.24 -4.81
C VAL A 138 20.52 -0.35 -4.61
N PHE A 139 20.07 -1.27 -3.73
CA PHE A 139 18.66 -1.39 -3.39
C PHE A 139 18.10 -0.14 -2.69
N TYR A 140 18.92 0.59 -1.93
CA TYR A 140 18.50 1.87 -1.36
C TYR A 140 18.09 2.86 -2.45
N TYR A 141 18.91 3.04 -3.50
CA TYR A 141 18.58 3.94 -4.61
C TYR A 141 17.39 3.45 -5.43
N ILE A 142 17.28 2.13 -5.67
CA ILE A 142 16.14 1.51 -6.37
C ILE A 142 14.84 1.75 -5.58
N ALA A 143 14.84 1.48 -4.28
CA ALA A 143 13.68 1.67 -3.42
C ALA A 143 13.28 3.14 -3.30
N MET A 144 14.26 4.05 -3.19
CA MET A 144 14.03 5.49 -3.19
C MET A 144 13.43 5.97 -4.51
N ALA A 145 13.96 5.53 -5.65
CA ALA A 145 13.42 5.87 -6.96
C ALA A 145 12.00 5.34 -7.15
N LEU A 146 11.74 4.11 -6.68
CA LEU A 146 10.41 3.49 -6.70
C LEU A 146 9.43 4.31 -5.84
N TRP A 147 9.82 4.70 -4.64
CA TRP A 147 9.00 5.52 -3.76
C TRP A 147 8.69 6.89 -4.37
N LEU A 148 9.68 7.57 -4.95
CA LEU A 148 9.49 8.86 -5.65
C LEU A 148 8.56 8.69 -6.86
N ALA A 149 8.71 7.62 -7.64
CA ALA A 149 7.80 7.30 -8.74
C ALA A 149 6.36 7.09 -8.23
N GLY A 150 6.18 6.41 -7.10
CA GLY A 150 4.88 6.24 -6.44
C GLY A 150 4.26 7.57 -6.02
N LEU A 151 5.03 8.47 -5.43
CA LEU A 151 4.57 9.82 -5.07
C LEU A 151 4.17 10.62 -6.32
N TRP A 152 4.96 10.53 -7.39
CA TRP A 152 4.65 11.18 -8.66
C TRP A 152 3.34 10.66 -9.27
N ILE A 153 3.14 9.34 -9.31
CA ILE A 153 1.90 8.72 -9.79
C ILE A 153 0.73 9.17 -8.92
N TRP A 154 0.90 9.17 -7.60
CA TRP A 154 -0.13 9.62 -6.67
C TRP A 154 -0.59 11.06 -6.97
N VAL A 155 0.35 12.01 -7.15
CA VAL A 155 0.06 13.41 -7.51
C VAL A 155 -0.61 13.50 -8.88
N ARG A 156 -0.20 12.67 -9.84
CA ARG A 156 -0.81 12.65 -11.18
C ARG A 156 -2.26 12.17 -11.13
N VAL A 157 -2.54 11.12 -10.36
CA VAL A 157 -3.90 10.61 -10.16
C VAL A 157 -4.74 11.64 -9.41
N ASP A 158 -4.22 12.26 -8.37
CA ASP A 158 -4.90 13.27 -7.57
C ASP A 158 -5.38 14.47 -8.39
N ARG A 159 -4.56 14.92 -9.32
CA ARG A 159 -4.86 16.06 -10.22
C ARG A 159 -5.68 15.66 -11.46
N SER A 160 -5.99 14.39 -11.64
CA SER A 160 -6.69 13.90 -12.82
C SER A 160 -8.20 14.06 -12.71
N MET A 161 -8.90 14.01 -13.86
CA MET A 161 -10.36 13.94 -13.90
C MET A 161 -10.89 12.66 -13.25
N ALA A 162 -10.10 11.59 -13.24
CA ALA A 162 -10.45 10.34 -12.58
C ALA A 162 -10.62 10.50 -11.06
N SER A 163 -9.78 11.32 -10.40
CA SER A 163 -9.92 11.63 -8.98
C SER A 163 -11.25 12.31 -8.68
N ARG A 164 -11.60 13.32 -9.45
CA ARG A 164 -12.88 14.05 -9.30
C ARG A 164 -14.10 13.16 -9.54
N ALA A 165 -14.01 12.28 -10.57
CA ALA A 165 -15.06 11.30 -10.82
C ALA A 165 -15.21 10.32 -9.66
N MET A 166 -14.07 9.84 -9.08
CA MET A 166 -14.09 8.94 -7.94
C MET A 166 -14.59 9.61 -6.65
N GLU A 167 -14.31 10.89 -6.43
CA GLU A 167 -14.88 11.68 -5.34
C GLU A 167 -16.41 11.78 -5.47
N ALA A 168 -16.92 12.12 -6.66
CA ALA A 168 -18.36 12.14 -6.91
C ALA A 168 -19.03 10.76 -6.73
N ILE A 169 -18.38 9.67 -7.17
CA ILE A 169 -18.85 8.30 -6.95
C ILE A 169 -18.86 7.95 -5.45
N GLY A 170 -17.91 8.44 -4.69
CA GLY A 170 -17.82 8.22 -3.24
C GLY A 170 -18.93 8.89 -2.46
N GLU A 171 -19.44 10.03 -2.93
CA GLU A 171 -20.58 10.74 -2.32
C GLU A 171 -21.92 10.03 -2.63
N ASP A 172 -22.21 9.79 -3.91
CA ASP A 172 -23.41 9.06 -4.35
C ASP A 172 -23.18 8.45 -5.74
N GLU A 173 -23.17 7.12 -5.82
CA GLU A 173 -22.98 6.37 -7.06
C GLU A 173 -24.11 6.59 -8.06
N THR A 174 -25.35 6.70 -7.59
CA THR A 174 -26.53 6.85 -8.44
C THR A 174 -26.61 8.27 -9.02
N ALA A 175 -26.30 9.27 -8.22
CA ALA A 175 -26.19 10.65 -8.66
C ALA A 175 -25.03 10.83 -9.66
N ALA A 176 -23.86 10.25 -9.39
CA ALA A 176 -22.73 10.28 -10.32
C ALA A 176 -23.05 9.62 -11.66
N ALA A 177 -23.75 8.47 -11.65
CA ALA A 177 -24.20 7.80 -12.87
C ALA A 177 -25.20 8.63 -13.67
N SER A 178 -26.11 9.36 -13.02
CA SER A 178 -27.14 10.20 -13.69
C SER A 178 -26.55 11.38 -14.47
N VAL A 179 -25.39 11.89 -14.06
CA VAL A 179 -24.63 12.92 -14.79
C VAL A 179 -23.64 12.36 -15.82
N GLY A 180 -23.71 11.03 -16.10
CA GLY A 180 -22.94 10.38 -17.15
C GLY A 180 -21.58 9.84 -16.73
N ILE A 181 -21.26 9.76 -15.43
CA ILE A 181 -20.04 9.15 -14.95
C ILE A 181 -20.15 7.62 -15.01
N HIS A 182 -19.23 6.97 -15.73
CA HIS A 182 -19.16 5.50 -15.82
C HIS A 182 -18.56 4.88 -14.55
N VAL A 183 -19.36 4.70 -13.50
CA VAL A 183 -18.95 4.21 -12.17
C VAL A 183 -18.03 2.96 -12.25
N THR A 184 -18.50 1.92 -12.96
CA THR A 184 -17.74 0.67 -13.09
C THR A 184 -16.34 0.87 -13.69
N ARG A 185 -16.21 1.72 -14.71
CA ARG A 185 -14.91 1.97 -15.37
C ARG A 185 -13.94 2.69 -14.44
N PHE A 186 -14.39 3.70 -13.71
CA PHE A 186 -13.55 4.45 -12.79
C PHE A 186 -13.12 3.61 -11.58
N LYS A 187 -14.05 2.87 -10.96
CA LYS A 187 -13.73 1.95 -9.86
C LYS A 187 -12.76 0.86 -10.29
N LEU A 188 -13.01 0.22 -11.43
CA LEU A 188 -12.12 -0.81 -11.97
C LEU A 188 -10.74 -0.23 -12.30
N GLY A 189 -10.69 0.95 -12.94
CA GLY A 189 -9.44 1.60 -13.31
C GLY A 189 -8.53 1.89 -12.11
N ILE A 190 -9.08 2.45 -11.03
CA ILE A 190 -8.29 2.74 -9.83
C ILE A 190 -7.86 1.46 -9.10
N THR A 191 -8.71 0.42 -9.10
CA THR A 191 -8.38 -0.89 -8.53
C THR A 191 -7.25 -1.56 -9.28
N VAL A 192 -7.28 -1.58 -10.60
CA VAL A 192 -6.23 -2.13 -11.47
C VAL A 192 -4.93 -1.37 -11.31
N LEU A 193 -4.97 -0.04 -11.27
CA LEU A 193 -3.76 0.78 -11.05
C LEU A 193 -3.13 0.48 -9.68
N SER A 194 -3.93 0.45 -8.62
CA SER A 194 -3.47 0.15 -7.27
C SER A 194 -2.86 -1.26 -7.18
N ALA A 195 -3.52 -2.26 -7.78
CA ALA A 195 -3.05 -3.63 -7.83
C ALA A 195 -1.72 -3.76 -8.60
N ALA A 196 -1.61 -3.12 -9.77
CA ALA A 196 -0.39 -3.12 -10.57
C ALA A 196 0.80 -2.52 -9.82
N LEU A 197 0.62 -1.37 -9.16
CA LEU A 197 1.65 -0.76 -8.35
C LEU A 197 2.04 -1.64 -7.15
N THR A 198 1.06 -2.26 -6.48
CA THR A 198 1.33 -3.18 -5.38
C THR A 198 2.15 -4.39 -5.85
N ALA A 199 1.85 -4.95 -7.03
CA ALA A 199 2.62 -6.03 -7.63
C ALA A 199 4.08 -5.60 -7.93
N VAL A 200 4.29 -4.40 -8.48
CA VAL A 200 5.65 -3.84 -8.66
C VAL A 200 6.39 -3.75 -7.32
N GLY A 201 5.72 -3.29 -6.26
CA GLY A 201 6.27 -3.30 -4.90
C GLY A 201 6.66 -4.71 -4.45
N GLY A 202 5.83 -5.72 -4.73
CA GLY A 202 6.10 -7.13 -4.44
C GLY A 202 7.32 -7.68 -5.17
N VAL A 203 7.46 -7.35 -6.47
CA VAL A 203 8.63 -7.72 -7.27
C VAL A 203 9.92 -7.18 -6.65
N VAL A 204 9.95 -5.89 -6.31
CA VAL A 204 11.15 -5.28 -5.71
C VAL A 204 11.41 -5.81 -4.31
N LEU A 205 10.36 -6.04 -3.52
CA LEU A 205 10.46 -6.57 -2.16
C LEU A 205 11.09 -7.98 -2.15
N VAL A 206 10.62 -8.87 -3.02
CA VAL A 206 11.13 -10.25 -3.07
C VAL A 206 12.57 -10.32 -3.58
N GLN A 207 12.94 -9.46 -4.53
CA GLN A 207 14.32 -9.35 -5.01
C GLN A 207 15.26 -8.84 -3.89
N TYR A 208 14.78 -7.89 -3.09
CA TYR A 208 15.52 -7.37 -1.94
C TYR A 208 15.72 -8.40 -0.83
N LEU A 209 14.66 -9.17 -0.50
CA LEU A 209 14.70 -10.17 0.56
C LEU A 209 15.35 -11.49 0.09
N ALA A 210 15.43 -11.71 -1.22
CA ALA A 210 15.89 -12.96 -1.86
C ALA A 210 15.14 -14.22 -1.37
N TYR A 211 13.95 -14.03 -0.80
CA TYR A 211 13.12 -15.09 -0.23
C TYR A 211 11.64 -14.70 -0.28
N ALA A 212 10.80 -15.62 -0.74
CA ALA A 212 9.36 -15.49 -0.76
C ALA A 212 8.72 -16.50 0.19
N ASN A 213 7.92 -16.01 1.15
CA ASN A 213 7.12 -16.85 2.03
C ASN A 213 5.64 -16.40 1.92
N PRO A 214 4.67 -17.34 1.85
CA PRO A 214 3.27 -16.98 1.68
C PRO A 214 2.72 -16.10 2.82
N ASP A 215 3.17 -16.27 4.05
CA ASP A 215 2.70 -15.49 5.19
C ASP A 215 3.25 -14.06 5.22
N THR A 216 4.41 -13.81 4.58
CA THR A 216 5.04 -12.48 4.52
C THR A 216 4.78 -11.73 3.21
N MET A 217 4.35 -12.44 2.15
CA MET A 217 4.13 -11.85 0.83
C MET A 217 2.65 -11.85 0.42
N ALA A 218 1.83 -12.74 0.98
CA ALA A 218 0.42 -12.88 0.63
C ALA A 218 -0.45 -12.99 1.89
N GLY A 219 -1.77 -12.99 1.70
CA GLY A 219 -2.72 -13.25 2.77
C GLY A 219 -3.14 -12.03 3.58
N ILE A 220 -3.96 -12.33 4.59
CA ILE A 220 -4.65 -11.31 5.40
C ILE A 220 -3.68 -10.48 6.21
N GLY A 221 -2.67 -11.09 6.82
CA GLY A 221 -1.70 -10.41 7.69
C GLY A 221 -0.95 -9.29 6.96
N VAL A 222 -0.55 -9.54 5.72
CA VAL A 222 0.11 -8.55 4.85
C VAL A 222 -0.85 -7.42 4.49
N SER A 223 -2.08 -7.77 4.10
CA SER A 223 -3.12 -6.79 3.76
C SER A 223 -3.42 -5.86 4.94
N LEU A 224 -3.60 -6.41 6.14
CA LEU A 224 -3.85 -5.63 7.35
C LEU A 224 -2.66 -4.73 7.71
N ARG A 225 -1.42 -5.22 7.57
CA ARG A 225 -0.22 -4.40 7.80
C ARG A 225 -0.21 -3.17 6.89
N ILE A 226 -0.52 -3.33 5.60
CA ILE A 226 -0.60 -2.23 4.64
C ILE A 226 -1.67 -1.23 5.06
N VAL A 227 -2.90 -1.73 5.32
CA VAL A 227 -4.04 -0.89 5.69
C VAL A 227 -3.76 -0.09 6.97
N PHE A 228 -3.29 -0.76 8.02
CA PHE A 228 -3.01 -0.11 9.30
C PHE A 228 -1.92 0.95 9.19
N ALA A 229 -0.84 0.67 8.45
CA ALA A 229 0.20 1.66 8.21
C ALA A 229 -0.35 2.91 7.50
N VAL A 230 -1.18 2.72 6.46
CA VAL A 230 -1.75 3.84 5.70
C VAL A 230 -2.78 4.62 6.50
N VAL A 231 -3.67 3.94 7.24
CA VAL A 231 -4.67 4.60 8.09
C VAL A 231 -4.00 5.37 9.21
N LEU A 232 -3.01 4.77 9.89
CA LEU A 232 -2.22 5.42 10.93
C LEU A 232 -1.53 6.70 10.43
N GLY A 233 -0.94 6.65 9.23
CA GLY A 233 -0.28 7.80 8.63
C GLY A 233 -1.23 8.86 8.10
N GLY A 234 -2.42 8.45 7.64
CA GLY A 234 -3.45 9.29 7.00
C GLY A 234 -3.57 9.05 5.50
N MET A 235 -4.59 8.30 5.10
CA MET A 235 -4.78 7.85 3.70
C MET A 235 -5.12 8.95 2.70
N TYR A 236 -5.59 10.11 3.18
CA TYR A 236 -5.99 11.24 2.32
C TYR A 236 -4.82 12.18 1.98
N SER A 237 -3.63 11.91 2.47
CA SER A 237 -2.47 12.77 2.27
C SER A 237 -1.36 12.08 1.49
N LEU A 238 -0.61 12.85 0.67
CA LEU A 238 0.49 12.33 -0.15
C LEU A 238 1.54 11.58 0.67
N LEU A 239 1.98 12.17 1.77
CA LEU A 239 3.04 11.61 2.62
C LEU A 239 2.52 10.77 3.79
N GLY A 240 1.19 10.74 4.01
CA GLY A 240 0.60 9.95 5.09
C GLY A 240 1.01 8.49 5.07
N PRO A 241 0.83 7.76 3.97
CA PRO A 241 1.25 6.36 3.87
C PRO A 241 2.72 6.16 4.22
N SER A 242 3.60 7.10 3.82
CA SER A 242 5.04 7.03 4.13
C SER A 242 5.33 7.25 5.61
N VAL A 243 4.68 8.22 6.24
CA VAL A 243 4.82 8.49 7.68
C VAL A 243 4.30 7.31 8.49
N GLY A 244 3.11 6.79 8.15
CA GLY A 244 2.54 5.64 8.84
C GLY A 244 3.40 4.40 8.70
N THR A 245 3.93 4.12 7.50
CA THR A 245 4.84 3.00 7.26
C THR A 245 6.13 3.15 8.06
N ALA A 246 6.73 4.32 8.07
CA ALA A 246 7.96 4.58 8.84
C ALA A 246 7.72 4.34 10.35
N LEU A 247 6.59 4.82 10.87
CA LEU A 247 6.22 4.64 12.29
C LEU A 247 5.94 3.18 12.62
N THR A 248 5.21 2.45 11.78
CA THR A 248 4.89 1.03 12.01
C THR A 248 6.14 0.16 11.96
N ILE A 249 7.06 0.41 11.03
CA ILE A 249 8.34 -0.29 10.96
C ILE A 249 9.22 0.07 12.16
N ALA A 250 9.33 1.36 12.52
CA ALA A 250 10.12 1.79 13.66
C ALA A 250 9.58 1.18 14.97
N LEU A 251 8.25 1.15 15.16
CA LEU A 251 7.62 0.52 16.32
C LEU A 251 7.89 -0.99 16.36
N SER A 252 7.72 -1.68 15.23
CA SER A 252 7.99 -3.12 15.14
C SER A 252 9.45 -3.44 15.46
N GLU A 253 10.40 -2.68 14.92
CA GLU A 253 11.82 -2.85 15.19
C GLU A 253 12.17 -2.52 16.65
N PHE A 254 11.60 -1.47 17.20
CA PHE A 254 11.79 -1.11 18.61
C PHE A 254 11.30 -2.22 19.55
N LEU A 255 10.10 -2.75 19.30
CA LEU A 255 9.54 -3.85 20.10
C LEU A 255 10.38 -5.12 19.96
N ARG A 256 10.86 -5.42 18.75
CA ARG A 256 11.73 -6.57 18.49
C ARG A 256 13.07 -6.47 19.24
N ILE A 257 13.66 -5.29 19.28
CA ILE A 257 14.92 -5.07 20.01
C ILE A 257 14.70 -5.17 21.52
N TYR A 258 13.61 -4.59 22.03
CA TYR A 258 13.35 -4.52 23.47
C TYR A 258 12.90 -5.85 24.07
N PHE A 259 11.96 -6.55 23.42
CA PHE A 259 11.42 -7.82 23.91
C PHE A 259 12.24 -9.04 23.46
N GLY A 260 13.11 -8.88 22.45
CA GLY A 260 13.99 -9.93 21.96
C GLY A 260 13.27 -11.14 21.36
N ILE A 261 14.05 -12.17 21.03
CA ILE A 261 13.54 -13.41 20.40
C ILE A 261 12.68 -14.25 21.36
N LYS A 262 12.85 -14.08 22.68
CA LYS A 262 12.16 -14.92 23.67
C LYS A 262 10.67 -14.61 23.85
N LEU A 263 10.19 -13.44 23.40
CA LEU A 263 8.84 -12.95 23.60
C LEU A 263 8.21 -12.43 22.28
N ILE A 264 8.45 -13.09 21.16
CA ILE A 264 7.99 -12.66 19.81
C ILE A 264 6.47 -12.45 19.80
N GLY A 265 5.68 -13.37 20.34
CA GLY A 265 4.22 -13.24 20.37
C GLY A 265 3.72 -12.03 21.19
N ILE A 266 4.43 -11.65 22.24
CA ILE A 266 4.10 -10.46 23.04
C ILE A 266 4.39 -9.18 22.25
N ALA A 267 5.51 -9.14 21.53
CA ALA A 267 5.85 -7.99 20.69
C ALA A 267 4.78 -7.74 19.61
N GLU A 268 4.32 -8.79 18.94
CA GLU A 268 3.25 -8.71 17.94
C GLU A 268 1.90 -8.30 18.55
N THR A 269 1.57 -8.80 19.74
CA THR A 269 0.35 -8.43 20.47
C THR A 269 0.38 -6.96 20.88
N ILE A 270 1.48 -6.47 21.44
CA ILE A 270 1.65 -5.05 21.80
C ILE A 270 1.59 -4.18 20.53
N TYR A 271 2.25 -4.59 19.45
CA TYR A 271 2.18 -3.90 18.17
C TYR A 271 0.72 -3.74 17.70
N GLY A 272 -0.06 -4.83 17.67
CA GLY A 272 -1.47 -4.79 17.30
C GLY A 272 -2.31 -3.89 18.21
N LEU A 273 -2.10 -3.96 19.54
CA LEU A 273 -2.81 -3.12 20.50
C LEU A 273 -2.50 -1.63 20.29
N VAL A 274 -1.23 -1.28 20.12
CA VAL A 274 -0.81 0.11 19.84
C VAL A 274 -1.46 0.62 18.56
N LEU A 275 -1.49 -0.20 17.49
CA LEU A 275 -2.14 0.20 16.24
C LEU A 275 -3.64 0.45 16.43
N ILE A 276 -4.35 -0.42 17.16
CA ILE A 276 -5.78 -0.24 17.46
C ILE A 276 -6.01 1.07 18.22
N LEU A 277 -5.23 1.32 19.27
CA LEU A 277 -5.32 2.56 20.02
C LEU A 277 -5.06 3.79 19.16
N CYS A 278 -4.02 3.75 18.32
CA CYS A 278 -3.72 4.84 17.40
C CYS A 278 -4.87 5.12 16.43
N ILE A 279 -5.50 4.09 15.87
CA ILE A 279 -6.63 4.26 14.93
C ILE A 279 -7.85 4.86 15.64
N ILE A 280 -8.13 4.44 16.87
CA ILE A 280 -9.26 4.97 17.66
C ILE A 280 -9.05 6.44 18.03
N PHE A 281 -7.84 6.82 18.45
CA PHE A 281 -7.56 8.18 18.95
C PHE A 281 -7.17 9.16 17.84
N LEU A 282 -6.72 8.68 16.67
CA LEU A 282 -6.28 9.52 15.54
C LEU A 282 -7.05 9.17 14.24
N PRO A 283 -8.35 9.43 14.16
CA PRO A 283 -9.17 9.07 13.00
C PRO A 283 -8.73 9.76 11.70
N SER A 284 -8.08 10.94 11.79
CA SER A 284 -7.51 11.66 10.63
C SER A 284 -6.08 11.19 10.28
N GLY A 285 -5.55 10.20 11.02
CA GLY A 285 -4.15 9.79 10.96
C GLY A 285 -3.19 10.82 11.58
N ILE A 286 -1.96 10.39 11.84
CA ILE A 286 -0.94 11.24 12.50
C ILE A 286 -0.61 12.47 11.65
N TYR A 287 -0.41 12.30 10.35
CA TYR A 287 -0.09 13.41 9.45
C TYR A 287 -1.25 14.41 9.34
N GLY A 288 -2.49 13.92 9.26
CA GLY A 288 -3.70 14.76 9.25
C GLY A 288 -3.84 15.58 10.52
N SER A 289 -3.67 14.95 11.68
CA SER A 289 -3.76 15.57 13.00
C SER A 289 -2.69 16.65 13.21
N ILE A 290 -1.45 16.38 12.79
CA ILE A 290 -0.36 17.37 12.86
C ILE A 290 -0.65 18.56 11.96
N ARG A 291 -1.08 18.33 10.72
CA ARG A 291 -1.41 19.41 9.77
C ARG A 291 -2.56 20.29 10.28
N GLU A 292 -3.56 19.66 10.88
CA GLU A 292 -4.70 20.40 11.46
C GLU A 292 -4.29 21.21 12.68
N ALA A 293 -3.45 20.67 13.56
CA ALA A 293 -2.88 21.38 14.70
C ALA A 293 -2.05 22.59 14.29
N ILE A 294 -1.22 22.45 13.25
CA ILE A 294 -0.43 23.57 12.68
C ILE A 294 -1.36 24.63 12.07
N ARG A 295 -2.37 24.21 11.31
CA ARG A 295 -3.34 25.13 10.69
C ARG A 295 -4.13 25.91 11.72
N ARG A 296 -4.57 25.28 12.81
CA ARG A 296 -5.25 25.96 13.92
C ARG A 296 -4.35 27.03 14.58
N ARG A 297 -3.07 26.72 14.78
CA ARG A 297 -2.11 27.70 15.34
C ARG A 297 -1.89 28.90 14.44
N ILE A 298 -1.84 28.71 13.12
CA ILE A 298 -1.68 29.79 12.14
C ILE A 298 -2.95 30.63 12.05
N SER A 299 -4.14 30.01 12.10
CA SER A 299 -5.43 30.71 12.07
C SER A 299 -5.69 31.54 13.33
N THR A 300 -5.20 31.09 14.50
CA THR A 300 -5.30 31.87 15.75
C THR A 300 -4.30 33.02 15.82
N ALA A 301 -3.25 33.01 14.99
CA ALA A 301 -2.26 34.07 14.89
C ALA A 301 -2.63 35.17 13.87
N ALA A 302 -3.65 34.95 13.04
CA ALA A 302 -4.17 35.99 12.14
C ALA A 302 -5.07 36.96 12.92
N PRO A 303 -4.73 38.27 13.04
CA PRO A 303 -5.61 39.22 13.71
C PRO A 303 -6.93 39.33 12.97
N THR A 304 -8.02 39.17 13.72
CA THR A 304 -9.38 39.44 13.25
C THR A 304 -9.45 40.89 12.81
N ILE A 305 -9.33 41.17 11.52
CA ILE A 305 -9.69 42.45 10.95
C ILE A 305 -11.19 42.55 11.04
N SER A 306 -11.70 43.05 12.15
CA SER A 306 -13.06 43.49 12.29
C SER A 306 -13.27 44.69 11.37
N ALA A 307 -13.84 44.43 10.19
CA ALA A 307 -14.36 45.54 9.37
C ALA A 307 -15.60 46.11 10.07
N PRO A 308 -15.62 47.36 10.42
CA PRO A 308 -16.83 48.03 10.87
C PRO A 308 -17.66 48.40 9.64
N PHE A 309 -18.51 47.52 9.21
CA PHE A 309 -19.61 47.93 8.33
C PHE A 309 -20.68 48.59 9.21
N GLY A 310 -20.61 49.93 9.20
CA GLY A 310 -21.61 50.80 9.77
C GLY A 310 -23.00 50.48 9.17
N ARG A 311 -23.96 50.30 10.03
CA ARG A 311 -25.39 50.38 9.67
C ARG A 311 -25.69 51.78 9.17
N PRO A 312 -26.31 52.00 8.02
CA PRO A 312 -26.96 53.29 7.75
C PRO A 312 -28.17 53.41 8.67
N ALA A 313 -28.09 54.43 9.53
CA ALA A 313 -29.27 54.90 10.27
C ALA A 313 -30.16 55.68 9.30
N GLY A 314 -31.45 55.42 9.41
CA GLY A 314 -32.46 56.44 9.04
C GLY A 314 -33.26 56.09 7.80
N GLN A 315 -34.56 55.87 8.04
CA GLN A 315 -35.71 56.71 7.63
C GLN A 315 -36.98 56.04 8.07
N ALA A 316 -37.63 56.69 8.95
CA ALA A 316 -39.01 57.21 9.09
C ALA A 316 -40.10 56.32 8.53
#